data_3aa1c9d34af4a97604b44c67cf997016
#
_entry.id   3aa1c9d34af4a97604b44c67cf997016
#
_cell.length_a   1.000
_cell.length_b   1.000
_cell.length_c   1.000
_cell.angle_alpha   90.00
_cell.angle_beta   90.00
_cell.angle_gamma   90.00
#
_symmetry.space_group_name_H-M   'P 1'
#
loop_
_entity.id
_entity.type
_entity.pdbx_description
1 polymer ?
#
loop_
_entity_poly.entity_id
_entity_poly.type
_entity_poly.pdbx_seq_one_letter_code
_entity_poly.pdbx_strand_id
1 'polypeptide(L)'
;MEFWTSADERLEKEKYLTTGCYKLDAALRGGISQKGITQIYGAAGTGKTQYALQLCLSVQTSKTNGGCEAGAAYICTESAFPTRRLQQLLKSSELVTKHGASADKIFVEHVSTITDLESCIFDRIPGLLKAQKVSVLVIDSIAAPYRAEYNDQELKNRAKSLRSIGQCLHNLSRDYELSVVCINQVTSAVDNKNSSNVCGGDLPTLGITWANLVTNSLCLVKNGDRRYLHVRESPYLSRTTIPYEIHQSGVRGI
;
A
#
# COMPACT_ATOMS: atom_id res chain seq x y z
N MET A 1 37.68 1.79 3.95
CA MET A 1 36.19 1.74 3.86
C MET A 1 35.84 1.64 2.39
N GLU A 2 35.45 0.48 1.89
CA GLU A 2 35.05 0.32 0.50
C GLU A 2 33.67 0.95 0.32
N PHE A 3 33.60 2.05 -0.42
CA PHE A 3 32.35 2.76 -0.73
C PHE A 3 31.61 2.17 -1.95
N TRP A 4 32.28 1.29 -2.69
CA TRP A 4 31.78 0.69 -3.92
C TRP A 4 31.65 -0.82 -3.77
N THR A 5 30.49 -1.36 -4.15
CA THR A 5 30.24 -2.80 -4.25
C THR A 5 29.88 -3.14 -5.69
N SER A 6 30.17 -4.35 -6.14
CA SER A 6 29.80 -4.79 -7.47
C SER A 6 28.28 -4.87 -7.64
N ALA A 7 27.80 -4.80 -8.88
CA ALA A 7 26.38 -5.01 -9.16
C ALA A 7 25.94 -6.43 -8.78
N ASP A 8 26.80 -7.42 -8.90
CA ASP A 8 26.55 -8.82 -8.55
C ASP A 8 26.31 -9.00 -7.04
N GLU A 9 27.10 -8.34 -6.20
CA GLU A 9 26.89 -8.32 -4.74
C GLU A 9 25.57 -7.64 -4.34
N ARG A 10 24.98 -6.81 -5.22
CA ARG A 10 23.70 -6.14 -5.02
C ARG A 10 22.52 -6.87 -5.66
N LEU A 11 22.74 -7.96 -6.38
CA LEU A 11 21.70 -8.87 -6.88
C LEU A 11 21.07 -9.65 -5.71
N GLU A 12 20.65 -8.94 -4.67
CA GLU A 12 19.81 -9.53 -3.64
C GLU A 12 18.51 -10.02 -4.27
N LYS A 13 18.09 -11.20 -3.87
CA LYS A 13 16.75 -11.71 -4.23
C LYS A 13 15.71 -10.70 -3.76
N GLU A 14 14.98 -10.15 -4.70
CA GLU A 14 13.86 -9.27 -4.38
C GLU A 14 12.86 -10.03 -3.51
N LYS A 15 12.41 -9.39 -2.43
CA LYS A 15 11.44 -9.96 -1.49
C LYS A 15 10.08 -9.37 -1.76
N TYR A 16 9.08 -10.22 -1.72
CA TYR A 16 7.68 -9.85 -1.95
C TYR A 16 6.81 -10.38 -0.81
N LEU A 17 5.78 -9.62 -0.48
CA LEU A 17 4.70 -10.03 0.39
C LEU A 17 3.53 -10.52 -0.47
N THR A 18 3.12 -11.76 -0.29
CA THR A 18 1.91 -12.30 -0.96
C THR A 18 0.69 -11.43 -0.69
N THR A 19 -0.14 -11.27 -1.70
CA THR A 19 -1.47 -10.67 -1.54
C THR A 19 -2.47 -11.60 -0.85
N GLY A 20 -2.10 -12.87 -0.65
CA GLY A 20 -2.99 -13.93 -0.21
C GLY A 20 -3.87 -14.49 -1.33
N CYS A 21 -3.55 -14.19 -2.59
CA CYS A 21 -4.24 -14.70 -3.76
C CYS A 21 -3.25 -15.03 -4.89
N TYR A 22 -3.13 -16.30 -5.24
CA TYR A 22 -2.17 -16.79 -6.25
C TYR A 22 -2.28 -16.05 -7.59
N LYS A 23 -3.50 -15.78 -8.10
CA LYS A 23 -3.67 -15.09 -9.39
C LYS A 23 -3.15 -13.64 -9.35
N LEU A 24 -3.37 -12.94 -8.24
CA LEU A 24 -2.85 -11.59 -8.05
C LEU A 24 -1.32 -11.63 -7.89
N ASP A 25 -0.81 -12.57 -7.11
CA ASP A 25 0.63 -12.75 -6.90
C ASP A 25 1.36 -13.10 -8.20
N ALA A 26 0.79 -13.99 -9.01
CA ALA A 26 1.36 -14.34 -10.32
C ALA A 26 1.51 -13.10 -11.23
N ALA A 27 0.51 -12.23 -11.25
CA ALA A 27 0.54 -11.00 -12.04
C ALA A 27 1.48 -9.93 -11.45
N LEU A 28 1.69 -9.94 -10.13
CA LEU A 28 2.60 -9.04 -9.41
C LEU A 28 3.99 -9.66 -9.17
N ARG A 29 4.30 -10.79 -9.83
CA ARG A 29 5.57 -11.52 -9.70
C ARG A 29 5.94 -11.87 -8.25
N GLY A 30 4.96 -12.24 -7.44
CA GLY A 30 5.13 -12.66 -6.05
C GLY A 30 4.33 -11.84 -5.04
N GLY A 31 3.77 -10.71 -5.45
CA GLY A 31 2.95 -9.86 -4.57
C GLY A 31 3.46 -8.44 -4.44
N ILE A 32 3.39 -7.87 -3.25
CA ILE A 32 3.82 -6.50 -2.96
C ILE A 32 5.31 -6.48 -2.60
N SER A 33 6.08 -5.62 -3.28
CA SER A 33 7.52 -5.49 -3.01
C SER A 33 7.81 -5.01 -1.59
N GLN A 34 8.86 -5.57 -0.99
CA GLN A 34 9.44 -5.09 0.27
C GLN A 34 10.49 -3.99 0.04
N LYS A 35 10.55 -3.42 -1.17
CA LYS A 35 11.43 -2.29 -1.51
C LYS A 35 10.61 -1.13 -2.05
N GLY A 36 10.81 0.04 -1.43
CA GLY A 36 10.18 1.28 -1.85
C GLY A 36 8.71 1.41 -1.44
N ILE A 37 8.00 2.29 -2.11
CA ILE A 37 6.61 2.63 -1.81
C ILE A 37 5.70 2.06 -2.89
N THR A 38 4.74 1.22 -2.50
CA THR A 38 3.64 0.79 -3.36
C THR A 38 2.41 1.64 -3.08
N GLN A 39 1.98 2.40 -4.07
CA GLN A 39 0.73 3.14 -4.04
C GLN A 39 -0.41 2.29 -4.58
N ILE A 40 -1.53 2.22 -3.84
CA ILE A 40 -2.80 1.66 -4.31
C ILE A 40 -3.82 2.79 -4.35
N TYR A 41 -4.33 3.11 -5.55
CA TYR A 41 -5.27 4.21 -5.75
C TYR A 41 -6.47 3.80 -6.58
N GLY A 42 -7.51 4.63 -6.58
CA GLY A 42 -8.75 4.42 -7.31
C GLY A 42 -9.94 5.10 -6.63
N ALA A 43 -11.07 5.13 -7.30
CA ALA A 43 -12.31 5.71 -6.81
C ALA A 43 -12.81 5.03 -5.52
N ALA A 44 -13.76 5.65 -4.83
CA ALA A 44 -14.43 5.04 -3.69
C ALA A 44 -15.12 3.71 -4.10
N GLY A 45 -15.12 2.72 -3.21
CA GLY A 45 -15.76 1.42 -3.46
C GLY A 45 -14.99 0.46 -4.37
N THR A 46 -13.79 0.82 -4.84
CA THR A 46 -12.95 -0.10 -5.63
C THR A 46 -12.31 -1.20 -4.78
N GLY A 47 -12.18 -1.04 -3.47
CA GLY A 47 -11.66 -2.08 -2.57
C GLY A 47 -10.25 -1.85 -2.06
N LYS A 48 -9.71 -0.62 -2.11
CA LYS A 48 -8.37 -0.28 -1.60
C LYS A 48 -8.14 -0.74 -0.16
N THR A 49 -9.02 -0.34 0.75
CA THR A 49 -9.00 -0.76 2.16
C THR A 49 -9.16 -2.29 2.33
N GLN A 50 -9.94 -2.95 1.46
CA GLN A 50 -10.08 -4.40 1.46
C GLN A 50 -8.75 -5.11 1.16
N TYR A 51 -8.05 -4.60 0.15
CA TYR A 51 -6.74 -5.08 -0.23
C TYR A 51 -5.73 -4.86 0.90
N ALA A 52 -5.72 -3.67 1.52
CA ALA A 52 -4.85 -3.34 2.64
C ALA A 52 -5.07 -4.26 3.86
N LEU A 53 -6.33 -4.51 4.25
CA LEU A 53 -6.63 -5.44 5.34
C LEU A 53 -6.16 -6.86 5.04
N GLN A 54 -6.30 -7.31 3.80
CA GLN A 54 -5.83 -8.64 3.40
C GLN A 54 -4.31 -8.74 3.50
N LEU A 55 -3.57 -7.70 3.13
CA LEU A 55 -2.11 -7.65 3.32
C LEU A 55 -1.71 -7.73 4.80
N CYS A 56 -2.47 -7.10 5.70
CA CYS A 56 -2.24 -7.20 7.15
C CYS A 56 -2.42 -8.62 7.70
N LEU A 57 -3.23 -9.44 7.04
CA LEU A 57 -3.37 -10.85 7.39
C LEU A 57 -2.33 -11.72 6.68
N SER A 58 -2.05 -11.46 5.40
CA SER A 58 -1.12 -12.27 4.62
C SER A 58 0.33 -12.17 5.11
N VAL A 59 0.74 -11.01 5.65
CA VAL A 59 2.09 -10.81 6.21
C VAL A 59 2.42 -11.78 7.36
N GLN A 60 1.38 -12.25 8.06
CA GLN A 60 1.51 -13.15 9.21
C GLN A 60 1.75 -14.61 8.80
N THR A 61 1.47 -14.98 7.56
CA THR A 61 1.66 -16.35 7.08
C THR A 61 3.14 -16.71 6.98
N SER A 62 3.44 -18.00 6.86
CA SER A 62 4.83 -18.48 6.75
C SER A 62 5.51 -17.96 5.49
N LYS A 63 6.83 -17.88 5.53
CA LYS A 63 7.66 -17.51 4.36
C LYS A 63 7.47 -18.45 3.19
N THR A 64 7.21 -19.73 3.44
CA THR A 64 6.89 -20.73 2.40
C THR A 64 5.59 -20.44 1.67
N ASN A 65 4.67 -19.71 2.31
CA ASN A 65 3.41 -19.25 1.71
C ASN A 65 3.48 -17.78 1.24
N GLY A 66 4.68 -17.23 1.12
CA GLY A 66 4.90 -15.85 0.66
C GLY A 66 4.62 -14.77 1.70
N GLY A 67 4.38 -15.15 2.97
CA GLY A 67 4.27 -14.22 4.09
C GLY A 67 5.65 -13.89 4.70
N CYS A 68 5.63 -13.17 5.82
CA CYS A 68 6.84 -12.72 6.52
C CYS A 68 6.94 -13.23 7.95
N GLU A 69 5.94 -13.97 8.44
CA GLU A 69 5.82 -14.38 9.86
C GLU A 69 5.93 -13.17 10.80
N ALA A 70 5.31 -12.06 10.40
CA ALA A 70 5.41 -10.75 11.05
C ALA A 70 4.04 -10.10 11.20
N GLY A 71 3.96 -9.01 11.95
CA GLY A 71 2.75 -8.20 12.07
C GLY A 71 2.64 -7.12 11.01
N ALA A 72 1.58 -6.33 11.14
CA ALA A 72 1.24 -5.19 10.31
C ALA A 72 1.08 -3.92 11.15
N ALA A 73 1.55 -2.78 10.64
CA ALA A 73 1.19 -1.47 11.13
C ALA A 73 0.17 -0.83 10.19
N TYR A 74 -0.90 -0.24 10.73
CA TYR A 74 -1.97 0.38 9.96
C TYR A 74 -2.26 1.78 10.48
N ILE A 75 -1.99 2.78 9.68
CA ILE A 75 -2.26 4.19 9.99
C ILE A 75 -3.57 4.59 9.31
N CYS A 76 -4.56 4.97 10.11
CA CYS A 76 -5.83 5.53 9.66
C CYS A 76 -5.76 7.06 9.69
N THR A 77 -6.08 7.73 8.58
CA THR A 77 -6.00 9.20 8.53
C THR A 77 -7.35 9.88 8.25
N GLU A 78 -8.30 9.17 7.69
CA GLU A 78 -9.60 9.74 7.27
C GLU A 78 -10.77 9.13 8.03
N SER A 79 -10.75 7.82 8.20
CA SER A 79 -11.86 7.07 8.79
C SER A 79 -11.38 6.20 9.94
N ALA A 80 -12.29 5.80 10.82
CA ALA A 80 -12.01 4.77 11.81
C ALA A 80 -11.55 3.46 11.13
N PHE A 81 -10.68 2.74 11.83
CA PHE A 81 -10.23 1.43 11.37
C PHE A 81 -11.41 0.51 11.06
N PRO A 82 -11.43 -0.21 9.92
CA PRO A 82 -12.57 -0.97 9.44
C PRO A 82 -12.76 -2.29 10.21
N THR A 83 -12.99 -2.20 11.51
CA THR A 83 -13.09 -3.32 12.46
C THR A 83 -14.12 -4.37 12.04
N ARG A 84 -15.31 -3.93 11.58
CA ARG A 84 -16.37 -4.86 11.13
C ARG A 84 -15.89 -5.73 9.96
N ARG A 85 -15.13 -5.12 9.05
CA ARG A 85 -14.60 -5.85 7.90
C ARG A 85 -13.48 -6.80 8.30
N LEU A 86 -12.59 -6.38 9.17
CA LEU A 86 -11.57 -7.28 9.72
C LEU A 86 -12.22 -8.48 10.41
N GLN A 87 -13.27 -8.27 11.22
CA GLN A 87 -14.02 -9.38 11.85
C GLN A 87 -14.61 -10.36 10.84
N GLN A 88 -15.11 -9.90 9.69
CA GLN A 88 -15.58 -10.77 8.62
C GLN A 88 -14.43 -11.60 8.04
N LEU A 89 -13.29 -10.98 7.77
CA LEU A 89 -12.10 -11.67 7.27
C LEU A 89 -11.59 -12.70 8.28
N LEU A 90 -11.57 -12.39 9.56
CA LEU A 90 -11.16 -13.32 10.63
C LEU A 90 -12.04 -14.56 10.72
N LYS A 91 -13.33 -14.45 10.33
CA LYS A 91 -14.26 -15.58 10.32
C LYS A 91 -14.18 -16.44 9.06
N SER A 92 -13.81 -15.87 7.91
CA SER A 92 -14.00 -16.53 6.61
C SER A 92 -12.76 -16.63 5.73
N SER A 93 -11.65 -15.94 6.08
CA SER A 93 -10.44 -15.95 5.27
C SER A 93 -9.61 -17.21 5.49
N GLU A 94 -9.09 -17.76 4.40
CA GLU A 94 -8.15 -18.87 4.45
C GLU A 94 -6.83 -18.49 5.14
N LEU A 95 -6.44 -17.23 5.09
CA LEU A 95 -5.26 -16.71 5.81
C LEU A 95 -5.39 -16.91 7.33
N VAL A 96 -6.61 -16.89 7.84
CA VAL A 96 -6.92 -17.14 9.26
C VAL A 96 -7.11 -18.64 9.52
N THR A 97 -8.01 -19.28 8.77
CA THR A 97 -8.42 -20.67 9.04
C THR A 97 -7.32 -21.69 8.77
N LYS A 98 -6.47 -21.43 7.76
CA LYS A 98 -5.38 -22.35 7.38
C LYS A 98 -4.02 -21.92 7.93
N HIS A 99 -3.80 -20.61 8.12
CA HIS A 99 -2.47 -20.07 8.44
C HIS A 99 -2.41 -19.35 9.78
N GLY A 100 -3.51 -19.27 10.53
CA GLY A 100 -3.54 -18.72 11.88
C GLY A 100 -3.32 -17.22 11.99
N ALA A 101 -3.58 -16.45 10.93
CA ALA A 101 -3.49 -15.00 11.00
C ALA A 101 -4.56 -14.45 11.97
N SER A 102 -4.19 -13.44 12.76
CA SER A 102 -5.02 -12.91 13.83
C SER A 102 -5.04 -11.37 13.84
N ALA A 103 -5.94 -10.78 14.62
CA ALA A 103 -5.98 -9.33 14.84
C ALA A 103 -4.86 -8.84 15.77
N ASP A 104 -4.33 -9.69 16.65
CA ASP A 104 -3.36 -9.32 17.69
C ASP A 104 -2.03 -8.81 17.13
N LYS A 105 -1.73 -9.16 15.88
CA LYS A 105 -0.52 -8.73 15.15
C LYS A 105 -0.77 -7.55 14.22
N ILE A 106 -1.92 -6.87 14.34
CA ILE A 106 -2.25 -5.67 13.56
C ILE A 106 -2.26 -4.47 14.51
N PHE A 107 -1.22 -3.64 14.43
CA PHE A 107 -1.06 -2.44 15.24
C PHE A 107 -1.70 -1.26 14.52
N VAL A 108 -2.69 -0.63 15.14
CA VAL A 108 -3.50 0.43 14.51
C VAL A 108 -3.24 1.75 15.20
N GLU A 109 -3.03 2.79 14.41
CA GLU A 109 -2.92 4.16 14.89
C GLU A 109 -3.83 5.09 14.08
N HIS A 110 -4.40 6.11 14.74
CA HIS A 110 -5.21 7.15 14.12
C HIS A 110 -4.47 8.47 14.16
N VAL A 111 -4.28 9.08 13.00
CA VAL A 111 -3.68 10.39 12.82
C VAL A 111 -4.57 11.23 11.91
N SER A 112 -4.83 12.47 12.26
CA SER A 112 -5.74 13.34 11.52
C SER A 112 -5.06 14.56 10.90
N THR A 113 -3.87 14.92 11.38
CA THR A 113 -3.10 16.07 10.91
C THR A 113 -1.80 15.65 10.25
N ILE A 114 -1.24 16.54 9.44
CA ILE A 114 0.08 16.31 8.78
C ILE A 114 1.18 16.22 9.84
N THR A 115 1.18 17.11 10.82
CA THR A 115 2.16 17.10 11.90
C THR A 115 2.12 15.78 12.68
N ASP A 116 0.92 15.26 12.96
CA ASP A 116 0.77 13.99 13.65
C ASP A 116 1.17 12.81 12.77
N LEU A 117 0.88 12.86 11.46
CA LEU A 117 1.36 11.87 10.49
C LEU A 117 2.89 11.85 10.38
N GLU A 118 3.52 13.03 10.35
CA GLU A 118 4.98 13.16 10.35
C GLU A 118 5.58 12.57 11.63
N SER A 119 5.07 12.94 12.81
CA SER A 119 5.52 12.37 14.08
C SER A 119 5.29 10.86 14.15
N CYS A 120 4.16 10.35 13.62
CA CYS A 120 3.92 8.92 13.53
C CYS A 120 5.00 8.21 12.70
N ILE A 121 5.29 8.72 11.48
CA ILE A 121 6.22 8.09 10.55
C ILE A 121 7.68 8.25 11.01
N PHE A 122 8.06 9.41 11.59
CA PHE A 122 9.45 9.68 11.96
C PHE A 122 9.86 9.07 13.30
N ASP A 123 8.92 8.95 14.25
CA ASP A 123 9.24 8.56 15.63
C ASP A 123 8.53 7.27 16.06
N ARG A 124 7.19 7.22 15.90
CA ARG A 124 6.39 6.13 16.48
C ARG A 124 6.52 4.82 15.69
N ILE A 125 6.53 4.86 14.36
CA ILE A 125 6.77 3.67 13.54
C ILE A 125 8.17 3.08 13.77
N PRO A 126 9.28 3.85 13.75
CA PRO A 126 10.58 3.29 14.15
C PRO A 126 10.61 2.67 15.54
N GLY A 127 9.89 3.28 16.49
CA GLY A 127 9.72 2.71 17.84
C GLY A 127 9.01 1.36 17.84
N LEU A 128 7.91 1.26 17.08
CA LEU A 128 7.16 0.01 16.90
C LEU A 128 8.02 -1.07 16.23
N LEU A 129 8.75 -0.73 15.16
CA LEU A 129 9.59 -1.67 14.40
C LEU A 129 10.77 -2.21 15.22
N LYS A 130 11.24 -1.47 16.22
CA LYS A 130 12.25 -1.95 17.19
C LYS A 130 11.66 -2.88 18.24
N ALA A 131 10.41 -2.65 18.63
CA ALA A 131 9.74 -3.41 19.69
C ALA A 131 9.01 -4.65 19.16
N GLN A 132 8.55 -4.63 17.92
CA GLN A 132 7.72 -5.66 17.30
C GLN A 132 8.22 -6.02 15.91
N LYS A 133 8.10 -7.31 15.56
CA LYS A 133 8.38 -7.77 14.19
C LYS A 133 7.20 -7.39 13.28
N VAL A 134 7.34 -6.31 12.53
CA VAL A 134 6.37 -5.82 11.55
C VAL A 134 7.03 -5.79 10.16
N SER A 135 6.35 -6.29 9.14
CA SER A 135 6.86 -6.32 7.74
C SER A 135 5.90 -5.71 6.72
N VAL A 136 4.79 -5.14 7.14
CA VAL A 136 3.94 -4.29 6.30
C VAL A 136 3.49 -3.05 7.06
N LEU A 137 3.61 -1.89 6.42
CA LEU A 137 3.07 -0.61 6.86
C LEU A 137 2.02 -0.15 5.86
N VAL A 138 0.79 0.03 6.32
CA VAL A 138 -0.32 0.60 5.54
C VAL A 138 -0.61 2.01 6.02
N ILE A 139 -0.76 2.96 5.08
CA ILE A 139 -1.24 4.32 5.35
C ILE A 139 -2.54 4.51 4.56
N ASP A 140 -3.67 4.59 5.24
CA ASP A 140 -5.01 4.71 4.63
C ASP A 140 -5.76 5.96 5.15
N SER A 141 -5.64 7.07 4.44
CA SER A 141 -4.94 7.34 3.19
C SER A 141 -3.81 8.37 3.38
N ILE A 142 -2.78 8.28 2.57
CA ILE A 142 -1.71 9.30 2.55
C ILE A 142 -2.23 10.68 2.11
N ALA A 143 -3.32 10.73 1.36
CA ALA A 143 -3.83 11.97 0.77
C ALA A 143 -4.70 12.81 1.72
N ALA A 144 -5.41 12.18 2.66
CA ALA A 144 -6.44 12.85 3.44
C ALA A 144 -5.92 14.06 4.26
N PRO A 145 -4.83 13.97 5.03
CA PRO A 145 -4.29 15.10 5.78
C PRO A 145 -3.87 16.26 4.86
N TYR A 146 -3.24 15.93 3.72
CA TYR A 146 -2.79 16.93 2.76
C TYR A 146 -3.91 17.70 2.07
N ARG A 147 -5.07 17.07 1.89
CA ARG A 147 -6.26 17.71 1.33
C ARG A 147 -6.98 18.60 2.33
N ALA A 148 -6.86 18.27 3.62
CA ALA A 148 -7.51 19.03 4.68
C ALA A 148 -6.74 20.30 5.06
N GLU A 149 -5.40 20.26 5.04
CA GLU A 149 -4.58 21.31 5.66
C GLU A 149 -3.89 22.24 4.66
N TYR A 150 -3.61 21.79 3.41
CA TYR A 150 -2.92 22.63 2.43
C TYR A 150 -3.88 23.22 1.39
N ASN A 151 -3.77 24.52 1.21
CA ASN A 151 -4.39 25.25 0.10
C ASN A 151 -3.40 25.44 -1.07
N ASP A 152 -3.87 26.03 -2.18
CA ASP A 152 -3.07 26.23 -3.39
C ASP A 152 -1.87 27.18 -3.20
N GLN A 153 -1.86 28.00 -2.16
CA GLN A 153 -0.77 28.95 -1.87
C GLN A 153 0.39 28.27 -1.13
N GLU A 154 0.20 27.10 -0.54
CA GLU A 154 1.16 26.38 0.30
C GLU A 154 1.88 25.23 -0.40
N LEU A 155 1.87 25.21 -1.74
CA LEU A 155 2.43 24.13 -2.56
C LEU A 155 3.90 23.78 -2.22
N LYS A 156 4.71 24.79 -1.83
CA LYS A 156 6.13 24.57 -1.46
C LYS A 156 6.25 23.78 -0.16
N ASN A 157 5.46 24.14 0.87
CA ASN A 157 5.47 23.47 2.17
C ASN A 157 4.94 22.05 2.03
N ARG A 158 3.84 21.88 1.30
CA ARG A 158 3.28 20.58 0.94
C ARG A 158 4.32 19.69 0.25
N ALA A 159 5.01 20.21 -0.76
CA ALA A 159 6.03 19.46 -1.49
C ALA A 159 7.23 19.08 -0.61
N LYS A 160 7.61 19.94 0.34
CA LYS A 160 8.68 19.66 1.31
C LYS A 160 8.27 18.54 2.26
N SER A 161 7.08 18.61 2.85
CA SER A 161 6.53 17.58 3.74
C SER A 161 6.42 16.23 3.03
N LEU A 162 5.82 16.19 1.82
CA LEU A 162 5.73 14.97 1.02
C LEU A 162 7.10 14.33 0.75
N ARG A 163 8.11 15.14 0.43
CA ARG A 163 9.48 14.61 0.21
C ARG A 163 10.08 14.04 1.48
N SER A 164 9.92 14.73 2.62
CA SER A 164 10.41 14.22 3.91
C SER A 164 9.77 12.90 4.30
N ILE A 165 8.43 12.81 4.21
CA ILE A 165 7.69 11.57 4.46
C ILE A 165 8.13 10.47 3.50
N GLY A 166 8.16 10.74 2.19
CA GLY A 166 8.55 9.74 1.20
C GLY A 166 9.97 9.22 1.41
N GLN A 167 10.91 10.10 1.72
CA GLN A 167 12.29 9.70 2.03
C GLN A 167 12.35 8.81 3.28
N CYS A 168 11.61 9.15 4.34
CA CYS A 168 11.55 8.33 5.55
C CYS A 168 10.94 6.96 5.24
N LEU A 169 9.84 6.90 4.49
CA LEU A 169 9.20 5.64 4.09
C LEU A 169 10.14 4.75 3.25
N HIS A 170 10.94 5.33 2.35
CA HIS A 170 11.97 4.61 1.63
C HIS A 170 13.06 4.05 2.54
N ASN A 171 13.51 4.84 3.53
CA ASN A 171 14.49 4.38 4.51
C ASN A 171 13.91 3.24 5.36
N LEU A 172 12.68 3.38 5.88
CA LEU A 172 12.00 2.33 6.63
C LEU A 172 11.85 1.05 5.82
N SER A 173 11.44 1.17 4.55
CA SER A 173 11.31 0.02 3.65
C SER A 173 12.64 -0.72 3.48
N ARG A 174 13.74 0.02 3.27
CA ARG A 174 15.07 -0.55 3.09
C ARG A 174 15.63 -1.17 4.38
N ASP A 175 15.57 -0.41 5.49
CA ASP A 175 16.28 -0.74 6.72
C ASP A 175 15.60 -1.87 7.51
N TYR A 176 14.27 -2.04 7.33
CA TYR A 176 13.46 -3.07 8.02
C TYR A 176 12.87 -4.12 7.07
N GLU A 177 13.22 -4.10 5.78
CA GLU A 177 12.60 -4.98 4.76
C GLU A 177 11.06 -4.90 4.82
N LEU A 178 10.54 -3.69 4.87
CA LEU A 178 9.15 -3.38 5.12
C LEU A 178 8.40 -3.10 3.81
N SER A 179 7.30 -3.82 3.55
CA SER A 179 6.37 -3.45 2.47
C SER A 179 5.60 -2.20 2.89
N VAL A 180 5.88 -1.07 2.26
CA VAL A 180 5.15 0.18 2.49
C VAL A 180 4.04 0.32 1.46
N VAL A 181 2.80 0.38 1.93
CA VAL A 181 1.58 0.49 1.13
C VAL A 181 0.84 1.77 1.46
N CYS A 182 0.81 2.70 0.51
CA CYS A 182 0.09 3.96 0.66
C CYS A 182 -1.21 3.93 -0.16
N ILE A 183 -2.34 3.96 0.52
CA ILE A 183 -3.64 4.15 -0.12
C ILE A 183 -3.76 5.61 -0.54
N ASN A 184 -4.12 5.84 -1.80
CA ASN A 184 -4.33 7.18 -2.33
C ASN A 184 -5.73 7.30 -2.96
N GLN A 185 -6.21 8.52 -3.04
CA GLN A 185 -7.48 8.87 -3.66
C GLN A 185 -7.24 9.31 -5.11
N VAL A 186 -8.31 9.46 -5.87
CA VAL A 186 -8.28 10.01 -7.22
C VAL A 186 -8.90 11.39 -7.26
N THR A 187 -8.39 12.24 -8.15
CA THR A 187 -9.07 13.43 -8.63
C THR A 187 -9.69 13.12 -9.98
N SER A 188 -10.95 13.56 -10.21
CA SER A 188 -11.52 13.53 -11.54
C SER A 188 -10.63 14.40 -12.44
N ALA A 189 -10.08 13.85 -13.51
CA ALA A 189 -9.44 14.65 -14.53
C ALA A 189 -10.52 15.54 -15.16
N VAL A 190 -10.40 16.84 -14.98
CA VAL A 190 -11.26 17.82 -15.68
C VAL A 190 -10.93 17.69 -17.17
N ASP A 191 -11.92 17.24 -17.92
CA ASP A 191 -12.00 17.28 -19.39
C ASP A 191 -10.80 16.77 -20.21
N ASN A 192 -10.70 15.46 -20.36
CA ASN A 192 -10.17 14.89 -21.59
C ASN A 192 -11.10 13.77 -22.10
N LYS A 193 -12.17 14.18 -22.78
CA LYS A 193 -13.15 13.28 -23.44
C LYS A 193 -12.55 12.41 -24.57
N ASN A 194 -11.26 12.51 -24.85
CA ASN A 194 -10.60 11.84 -25.98
C ASN A 194 -9.54 10.79 -25.58
N SER A 195 -9.40 10.41 -24.32
CA SER A 195 -8.51 9.31 -23.98
C SER A 195 -9.29 7.99 -23.89
N SER A 196 -9.15 7.16 -24.92
CA SER A 196 -9.54 5.74 -24.97
C SER A 196 -8.78 4.86 -23.93
N ASN A 197 -8.37 5.44 -22.82
CA ASN A 197 -7.68 4.72 -21.74
C ASN A 197 -8.70 3.92 -20.92
N VAL A 198 -8.52 2.62 -20.89
CA VAL A 198 -9.29 1.61 -20.16
C VAL A 198 -9.41 1.90 -18.64
N CYS A 199 -8.67 2.86 -18.13
CA CYS A 199 -8.66 3.35 -16.74
C CYS A 199 -9.28 4.74 -16.61
N GLY A 200 -10.36 5.11 -17.33
CA GLY A 200 -10.99 6.43 -17.21
C GLY A 200 -10.01 7.48 -16.62
N GLY A 201 -9.90 8.66 -17.03
CA GLY A 201 -8.86 9.66 -16.68
C GLY A 201 -8.57 9.95 -15.20
N ASP A 202 -8.78 9.00 -14.31
CA ASP A 202 -8.53 9.08 -12.87
C ASP A 202 -7.02 9.14 -12.58
N LEU A 203 -6.57 10.27 -12.08
CA LEU A 203 -5.19 10.46 -11.63
C LEU A 203 -5.12 10.38 -10.10
N PRO A 204 -4.05 9.76 -9.54
CA PRO A 204 -3.84 9.79 -8.10
C PRO A 204 -3.64 11.22 -7.62
N THR A 205 -4.16 11.54 -6.44
CA THR A 205 -3.96 12.83 -5.79
C THR A 205 -2.50 13.03 -5.38
N LEU A 206 -2.16 14.22 -4.86
CA LEU A 206 -0.84 14.64 -4.40
C LEU A 206 0.15 15.06 -5.51
N GLY A 207 -0.20 14.87 -6.79
CA GLY A 207 0.54 15.42 -7.93
C GLY A 207 1.94 14.84 -8.14
N ILE A 208 2.75 15.53 -8.95
CA ILE A 208 4.04 15.04 -9.44
C ILE A 208 5.06 14.81 -8.30
N THR A 209 5.00 15.60 -7.22
CA THR A 209 5.93 15.43 -6.09
C THR A 209 5.79 14.05 -5.45
N TRP A 210 4.55 13.60 -5.24
CA TRP A 210 4.29 12.26 -4.71
C TRP A 210 4.55 11.17 -5.74
N ALA A 211 4.13 11.37 -6.99
CA ALA A 211 4.35 10.40 -8.06
C ALA A 211 5.83 10.01 -8.21
N ASN A 212 6.75 10.98 -8.07
CA ASN A 212 8.19 10.72 -8.14
C ASN A 212 8.76 9.94 -6.93
N LEU A 213 8.01 9.81 -5.84
CA LEU A 213 8.39 9.05 -4.65
C LEU A 213 7.86 7.61 -4.68
N VAL A 214 6.83 7.37 -5.48
CA VAL A 214 6.20 6.04 -5.60
C VAL A 214 7.06 5.13 -6.46
N THR A 215 7.32 3.92 -5.96
CA THR A 215 8.05 2.88 -6.71
C THR A 215 7.11 2.07 -7.59
N ASN A 216 5.98 1.65 -7.01
CA ASN A 216 4.96 0.86 -7.71
C ASN A 216 3.60 1.55 -7.61
N SER A 217 2.90 1.68 -8.72
CA SER A 217 1.60 2.34 -8.78
C SER A 217 0.53 1.37 -9.32
N LEU A 218 -0.39 0.98 -8.44
CA LEU A 218 -1.48 0.05 -8.69
C LEU A 218 -2.81 0.80 -8.67
N CYS A 219 -3.54 0.76 -9.78
CA CYS A 219 -4.84 1.40 -9.92
C CYS A 219 -5.96 0.37 -9.77
N LEU A 220 -6.88 0.61 -8.85
CA LEU A 220 -8.10 -0.20 -8.71
C LEU A 220 -9.27 0.52 -9.37
N VAL A 221 -9.88 -0.14 -10.34
CA VAL A 221 -11.01 0.39 -11.10
C VAL A 221 -12.23 -0.49 -10.90
N LYS A 222 -13.41 0.15 -10.79
CA LYS A 222 -14.71 -0.51 -10.82
C LYS A 222 -15.46 -0.04 -12.06
N ASN A 223 -15.85 -0.97 -12.93
CA ASN A 223 -16.67 -0.72 -14.10
C ASN A 223 -17.93 -1.60 -14.04
N GLY A 224 -19.06 -0.99 -13.72
CA GLY A 224 -20.27 -1.73 -13.36
C GLY A 224 -20.01 -2.63 -12.13
N ASP A 225 -20.25 -3.92 -12.27
CA ASP A 225 -20.02 -4.90 -11.20
C ASP A 225 -18.61 -5.50 -11.23
N ARG A 226 -17.87 -5.26 -12.28
CA ARG A 226 -16.50 -5.81 -12.44
C ARG A 226 -15.45 -4.88 -11.84
N ARG A 227 -14.43 -5.49 -11.26
CA ARG A 227 -13.28 -4.77 -10.71
C ARG A 227 -12.00 -5.23 -11.38
N TYR A 228 -11.06 -4.29 -11.55
CA TYR A 228 -9.78 -4.54 -12.21
C TYR A 228 -8.65 -3.88 -11.40
N LEU A 229 -7.57 -4.61 -11.23
CA LEU A 229 -6.29 -4.08 -10.77
C LEU A 229 -5.41 -3.85 -12.00
N HIS A 230 -4.94 -2.63 -12.16
CA HIS A 230 -4.02 -2.25 -13.23
C HIS A 230 -2.67 -1.92 -12.63
N VAL A 231 -1.62 -2.57 -13.11
CA VAL A 231 -0.24 -2.13 -12.87
C VAL A 231 0.01 -0.94 -13.79
N ARG A 232 0.14 0.26 -13.21
CA ARG A 232 0.32 1.51 -13.97
C ARG A 232 1.79 1.84 -14.18
N GLU A 233 2.55 1.79 -13.10
CA GLU A 233 3.98 2.09 -13.08
C GLU A 233 4.68 1.14 -12.13
N SER A 234 5.79 0.60 -12.57
CA SER A 234 6.67 -0.26 -11.80
C SER A 234 8.00 -0.40 -12.54
N PRO A 235 9.13 -0.45 -11.84
CA PRO A 235 10.43 -0.66 -12.47
C PRO A 235 10.64 -2.10 -12.98
N TYR A 236 9.82 -3.07 -12.52
CA TYR A 236 10.00 -4.50 -12.79
C TYR A 236 8.73 -5.24 -13.23
N LEU A 237 7.55 -4.63 -13.12
CA LEU A 237 6.29 -5.20 -13.60
C LEU A 237 5.91 -4.59 -14.94
N SER A 238 5.48 -5.41 -15.89
CA SER A 238 4.84 -4.92 -17.10
C SER A 238 3.44 -4.39 -16.78
N ARG A 239 2.98 -3.44 -17.58
CA ARG A 239 1.59 -2.94 -17.49
C ARG A 239 0.64 -4.10 -17.75
N THR A 240 -0.15 -4.43 -16.75
CA THR A 240 -1.05 -5.59 -16.75
C THR A 240 -2.38 -5.20 -16.12
N THR A 241 -3.44 -5.89 -16.52
CA THR A 241 -4.80 -5.72 -15.99
C THR A 241 -5.29 -7.07 -15.50
N ILE A 242 -5.70 -7.13 -14.23
CA ILE A 242 -6.16 -8.35 -13.59
C ILE A 242 -7.58 -8.12 -13.07
N PRO A 243 -8.57 -8.90 -13.50
CA PRO A 243 -9.90 -8.86 -12.91
C PRO A 243 -9.86 -9.45 -11.49
N TYR A 244 -10.64 -8.86 -10.58
CA TYR A 244 -10.75 -9.35 -9.21
C TYR A 244 -12.15 -9.13 -8.63
N GLU A 245 -12.46 -9.87 -7.60
CA GLU A 245 -13.68 -9.78 -6.81
C GLU A 245 -13.36 -9.58 -5.33
N ILE A 246 -14.34 -9.02 -4.62
CA ILE A 246 -14.31 -8.87 -3.17
C ILE A 246 -15.35 -9.80 -2.57
N HIS A 247 -14.87 -10.83 -1.89
CA HIS A 247 -15.68 -11.82 -1.18
C HIS A 247 -15.66 -11.57 0.34
N GLN A 248 -16.49 -12.28 1.08
CA GLN A 248 -16.41 -12.29 2.54
C GLN A 248 -15.02 -12.74 3.02
N SER A 249 -14.41 -13.69 2.32
CA SER A 249 -13.10 -14.25 2.63
C SER A 249 -11.90 -13.38 2.18
N GLY A 250 -12.14 -12.30 1.44
CA GLY A 250 -11.07 -11.39 0.99
C GLY A 250 -11.18 -11.00 -0.49
N VAL A 251 -10.09 -10.45 -1.02
CA VAL A 251 -9.93 -10.07 -2.43
C VAL A 251 -9.36 -11.25 -3.19
N ARG A 252 -9.97 -11.60 -4.31
CA ARG A 252 -9.55 -12.73 -5.15
C ARG A 252 -9.46 -12.32 -6.62
N GLY A 253 -8.35 -12.61 -7.28
CA GLY A 253 -8.23 -12.55 -8.74
C GLY A 253 -9.10 -13.60 -9.41
N ILE A 254 -9.70 -13.24 -10.55
CA ILE A 254 -10.57 -14.12 -11.34
C ILE A 254 -9.76 -14.82 -12.43
#